data_8ffed3cb49bf00384ffc754b66a1e726
#
_entry.id   8ffed3cb49bf00384ffc754b66a1e726
#
_cell.length_a   1.000
_cell.length_b   1.000
_cell.length_c   1.000
_cell.angle_alpha   90.00
_cell.angle_beta   90.00
_cell.angle_gamma   90.00
#
_symmetry.space_group_name_H-M   'P 1'
#
loop_
_entity.id
_entity.type
_entity.pdbx_description
1 polymer ?
#
loop_
_entity_poly.entity_id
_entity_poly.type
_entity_poly.pdbx_seq_one_letter_code
_entity_poly.pdbx_strand_id
1 'polypeptide(L)'
;MEFQKISSPSLRDLFVEQLEHLILSGKLKIGEKLPPERQLAEMMQVSRAVVNSGLGELERKGFLNVKPRVGTFVADYRRKGTLDTLLSIMKYNGGKIRNEEIRSILEV
;
A
#
# COMPACT_ATOMS: atom_id res chain seq x y z
N MET A 1 33.28 10.96 -15.38
CA MET A 1 33.08 10.48 -13.99
C MET A 1 31.67 9.95 -13.83
N GLU A 2 31.53 8.74 -13.42
CA GLU A 2 30.22 8.15 -13.21
C GLU A 2 29.84 8.19 -11.74
N PHE A 3 28.66 8.71 -11.46
CA PHE A 3 28.12 8.70 -10.10
C PHE A 3 27.20 7.50 -9.97
N GLN A 4 27.47 6.69 -8.97
CA GLN A 4 26.59 5.57 -8.69
C GLN A 4 25.35 6.09 -7.97
N LYS A 5 24.20 5.59 -8.39
CA LYS A 5 22.94 5.93 -7.77
C LYS A 5 22.88 5.33 -6.37
N ILE A 6 22.65 6.17 -5.39
CA ILE A 6 22.47 5.69 -4.02
C ILE A 6 21.09 5.07 -3.91
N SER A 7 21.07 3.79 -3.60
CA SER A 7 19.81 3.05 -3.50
C SER A 7 19.38 2.99 -2.04
N SER A 8 18.60 3.96 -1.62
CA SER A 8 17.95 3.92 -0.31
C SER A 8 16.46 4.21 -0.49
N PRO A 9 15.62 3.60 0.34
CA PRO A 9 14.17 3.85 0.26
C PRO A 9 13.87 5.33 0.55
N SER A 10 12.98 5.93 -0.24
CA SER A 10 12.49 7.26 0.05
C SER A 10 11.47 7.20 1.19
N LEU A 11 11.16 8.37 1.78
CA LEU A 11 10.10 8.43 2.79
C LEU A 11 8.76 7.96 2.22
N ARG A 12 8.51 8.26 0.94
CA ARG A 12 7.31 7.76 0.26
C ARG A 12 7.29 6.24 0.22
N ASP A 13 8.41 5.62 -0.13
CA ASP A 13 8.49 4.16 -0.20
C ASP A 13 8.28 3.53 1.16
N LEU A 14 8.87 4.11 2.21
CA LEU A 14 8.67 3.61 3.57
C LEU A 14 7.22 3.75 4.03
N PHE A 15 6.58 4.87 3.68
CA PHE A 15 5.16 5.10 3.96
C PHE A 15 4.29 4.04 3.28
N VAL A 16 4.52 3.81 1.99
CA VAL A 16 3.77 2.84 1.21
C VAL A 16 3.94 1.44 1.80
N GLU A 17 5.18 1.07 2.10
CA GLU A 17 5.51 -0.23 2.67
C GLU A 17 4.82 -0.46 4.01
N GLN A 18 4.82 0.55 4.86
CA GLN A 18 4.19 0.45 6.17
C GLN A 18 2.68 0.28 6.06
N LEU A 19 2.03 1.02 5.17
CA LEU A 19 0.58 0.85 4.96
C LEU A 19 0.25 -0.49 4.34
N GLU A 20 1.06 -0.96 3.39
CA GLU A 20 0.87 -2.30 2.84
C GLU A 20 0.94 -3.36 3.94
N HIS A 21 1.91 -3.21 4.85
CA HIS A 21 2.05 -4.13 5.97
C HIS A 21 0.81 -4.12 6.87
N LEU A 22 0.28 -2.94 7.17
CA LEU A 22 -0.92 -2.82 7.99
C LEU A 22 -2.13 -3.46 7.33
N ILE A 23 -2.25 -3.31 6.01
CA ILE A 23 -3.36 -3.89 5.25
C ILE A 23 -3.21 -5.42 5.18
N LEU A 24 -2.03 -5.90 4.83
CA LEU A 24 -1.80 -7.33 4.64
C LEU A 24 -1.81 -8.10 5.95
N SER A 25 -1.43 -7.46 7.06
CA SER A 25 -1.47 -8.08 8.39
C SER A 25 -2.88 -8.14 8.98
N GLY A 26 -3.84 -7.44 8.36
CA GLY A 26 -5.21 -7.39 8.85
C GLY A 26 -5.47 -6.30 9.89
N LYS A 27 -4.48 -5.49 10.23
CA LYS A 27 -4.68 -4.37 11.15
C LYS A 27 -5.57 -3.29 10.53
N LEU A 28 -5.46 -3.09 9.21
CA LEU A 28 -6.39 -2.29 8.44
C LEU A 28 -7.23 -3.25 7.62
N LYS A 29 -8.52 -3.29 7.88
CA LYS A 29 -9.43 -4.25 7.24
C LYS A 29 -9.95 -3.71 5.91
N ILE A 30 -10.28 -4.63 5.00
CA ILE A 30 -10.93 -4.27 3.75
C ILE A 30 -12.21 -3.49 4.04
N GLY A 31 -12.37 -2.35 3.38
CA GLY A 31 -13.51 -1.45 3.59
C GLY A 31 -13.31 -0.44 4.69
N GLU A 32 -12.25 -0.55 5.48
CA GLU A 32 -11.99 0.39 6.55
C GLU A 32 -11.56 1.75 6.00
N LYS A 33 -12.06 2.82 6.62
CA LYS A 33 -11.70 4.17 6.23
C LYS A 33 -10.41 4.59 6.93
N LEU A 34 -9.48 5.13 6.15
CA LEU A 34 -8.24 5.65 6.71
C LEU A 34 -8.44 7.01 7.37
N PRO A 35 -7.57 7.39 8.31
CA PRO A 35 -7.58 8.75 8.83
C PRO A 35 -7.37 9.76 7.71
N PRO A 36 -7.82 11.01 7.89
CA PRO A 36 -7.57 12.06 6.91
C PRO A 36 -6.07 12.23 6.65
N GLU A 37 -5.74 12.68 5.45
CA GLU A 37 -4.35 12.88 5.02
C GLU A 37 -3.52 13.69 6.01
N ARG A 38 -4.10 14.77 6.52
CA ARG A 38 -3.43 15.60 7.52
C ARG A 38 -3.10 14.82 8.79
N GLN A 39 -4.04 14.00 9.25
CA GLN A 39 -3.83 13.21 10.46
C GLN A 39 -2.78 12.13 10.24
N LEU A 40 -2.80 11.49 9.07
CA LEU A 40 -1.78 10.50 8.72
C LEU A 40 -0.38 11.14 8.70
N ALA A 41 -0.26 12.34 8.15
CA ALA A 41 1.00 13.06 8.12
C ALA A 41 1.54 13.30 9.54
N GLU A 42 0.67 13.70 10.45
CA GLU A 42 1.05 13.92 11.85
C GLU A 42 1.43 12.61 12.55
N MET A 43 0.63 11.58 12.36
CA MET A 43 0.85 10.28 13.02
C MET A 43 2.15 9.63 12.56
N MET A 44 2.48 9.75 11.30
CA MET A 44 3.66 9.10 10.72
C MET A 44 4.86 10.03 10.61
N GLN A 45 4.71 11.28 11.03
CA GLN A 45 5.77 12.30 11.02
C GLN A 45 6.40 12.48 9.65
N VAL A 46 5.55 12.61 8.65
CA VAL A 46 5.96 12.88 7.27
C VAL A 46 5.17 14.05 6.73
N SER A 47 5.62 14.61 5.60
CA SER A 47 4.90 15.73 4.97
C SER A 47 3.60 15.24 4.34
N ARG A 48 2.67 16.19 4.15
CA ARG A 48 1.42 15.87 3.45
C ARG A 48 1.68 15.47 2.01
N ALA A 49 2.74 16.00 1.40
CA ALA A 49 3.12 15.62 0.04
C ALA A 49 3.51 14.13 -0.02
N VAL A 50 4.24 13.67 0.98
CA VAL A 50 4.63 12.24 1.08
C VAL A 50 3.37 11.37 1.23
N VAL A 51 2.45 11.78 2.10
CA VAL A 51 1.20 11.03 2.30
C VAL A 51 0.40 10.99 1.01
N ASN A 52 0.20 12.13 0.37
CA ASN A 52 -0.57 12.21 -0.87
C ASN A 52 0.03 11.32 -1.96
N SER A 53 1.34 11.41 -2.15
CA SER A 53 2.06 10.60 -3.14
C SER A 53 1.95 9.10 -2.81
N GLY A 54 2.10 8.76 -1.54
CA GLY A 54 2.01 7.36 -1.10
C GLY A 54 0.62 6.77 -1.25
N LEU A 55 -0.40 7.54 -0.91
CA LEU A 55 -1.78 7.10 -1.08
C LEU A 55 -2.11 6.86 -2.56
N GLY A 56 -1.62 7.73 -3.44
CA GLY A 56 -1.79 7.55 -4.88
C GLY A 56 -1.13 6.26 -5.39
N GLU A 57 0.05 5.96 -4.88
CA GLU A 57 0.74 4.72 -5.23
C GLU A 57 -0.02 3.50 -4.75
N LEU A 58 -0.54 3.54 -3.53
CA LEU A 58 -1.34 2.44 -2.98
C LEU A 58 -2.64 2.25 -3.74
N GLU A 59 -3.26 3.34 -4.19
CA GLU A 59 -4.45 3.26 -5.03
C GLU A 59 -4.12 2.61 -6.37
N ARG A 60 -3.01 3.00 -6.98
CA ARG A 60 -2.56 2.42 -8.25
C ARG A 60 -2.30 0.92 -8.12
N LYS A 61 -1.78 0.49 -6.98
CA LYS A 61 -1.53 -0.93 -6.70
C LYS A 61 -2.79 -1.72 -6.36
N GLY A 62 -3.91 -1.06 -6.17
CA GLY A 62 -5.17 -1.72 -5.85
C GLY A 62 -5.42 -1.94 -4.37
N PHE A 63 -4.63 -1.35 -3.48
CA PHE A 63 -4.84 -1.47 -2.04
C PHE A 63 -5.82 -0.47 -1.48
N LEU A 64 -6.00 0.67 -2.12
CA LEU A 64 -6.86 1.74 -1.62
C LEU A 64 -7.85 2.21 -2.69
N ASN A 65 -9.00 2.68 -2.22
CA ASN A 65 -9.98 3.41 -3.02
C ASN A 65 -10.06 4.83 -2.47
N VAL A 66 -9.72 5.81 -3.28
CA VAL A 66 -9.88 7.21 -2.91
C VAL A 66 -11.20 7.71 -3.45
N LYS A 67 -12.09 8.11 -2.53
CA LYS A 67 -13.40 8.67 -2.91
C LYS A 67 -13.36 10.17 -2.60
N PRO A 68 -13.34 11.04 -3.64
CA PRO A 68 -13.26 12.48 -3.42
C PRO A 68 -14.36 12.95 -2.48
N ARG A 69 -13.98 13.81 -1.53
CA ARG A 69 -14.87 14.41 -0.53
C ARG A 69 -15.46 13.43 0.49
N VAL A 70 -15.20 12.15 0.33
CA VAL A 70 -15.68 11.12 1.27
C VAL A 70 -14.54 10.60 2.11
N GLY A 71 -13.45 10.20 1.49
CA GLY A 71 -12.28 9.69 2.18
C GLY A 71 -11.57 8.59 1.40
N THR A 72 -10.56 8.02 2.05
CA THR A 72 -9.79 6.93 1.50
C THR A 72 -10.12 5.65 2.26
N PHE A 73 -10.40 4.59 1.53
CA PHE A 73 -10.83 3.30 2.10
C PHE A 73 -9.90 2.19 1.63
N VAL A 74 -9.76 1.17 2.47
CA VAL A 74 -9.01 -0.02 2.08
C VAL A 74 -9.82 -0.78 1.03
N ALA A 75 -9.24 -0.98 -0.15
CA ALA A 75 -9.87 -1.68 -1.25
C ALA A 75 -9.78 -3.19 -1.05
N ASP A 76 -10.66 -3.92 -1.74
CA ASP A 76 -10.54 -5.37 -1.79
C ASP A 76 -9.44 -5.74 -2.79
N TYR A 77 -8.19 -5.70 -2.31
CA TYR A 77 -7.03 -5.96 -3.14
C TYR A 77 -6.99 -7.38 -3.71
N ARG A 78 -7.74 -8.29 -3.11
CA ARG A 78 -7.83 -9.68 -3.60
C ARG A 78 -8.60 -9.77 -4.90
N ARG A 79 -9.59 -8.91 -5.08
CA ARG A 79 -10.41 -8.87 -6.30
C ARG A 79 -9.89 -7.91 -7.34
N LYS A 80 -9.37 -6.76 -6.88
CA LYS A 80 -8.90 -5.69 -7.76
C LYS A 80 -7.39 -5.70 -7.94
N GLY A 81 -6.72 -6.74 -7.43
CA GLY A 81 -5.28 -6.81 -7.44
C GLY A 81 -4.68 -6.86 -8.84
N THR A 82 -3.54 -6.22 -8.98
CA THR A 82 -2.72 -6.22 -10.18
C THR A 82 -1.47 -7.07 -9.92
N LEU A 83 -0.59 -7.16 -10.92
CA LEU A 83 0.70 -7.80 -10.72
C LEU A 83 1.47 -7.13 -9.59
N ASP A 84 1.38 -5.78 -9.47
CA ASP A 84 2.02 -5.04 -8.37
C ASP A 84 1.51 -5.50 -7.02
N THR A 85 0.21 -5.78 -6.91
CA THR A 85 -0.39 -6.30 -5.68
C THR A 85 0.23 -7.66 -5.33
N LEU A 86 0.34 -8.54 -6.30
CA LEU A 86 0.93 -9.86 -6.10
C LEU A 86 2.38 -9.74 -5.63
N LEU A 87 3.16 -8.86 -6.25
CA LEU A 87 4.54 -8.65 -5.87
C LEU A 87 4.65 -8.12 -4.43
N SER A 88 3.75 -7.23 -4.03
CA SER A 88 3.72 -6.72 -2.65
C SER A 88 3.40 -7.82 -1.65
N ILE A 89 2.47 -8.71 -1.98
CA ILE A 89 2.12 -9.84 -1.12
C ILE A 89 3.31 -10.79 -0.99
N MET A 90 3.98 -11.08 -2.10
CA MET A 90 5.16 -11.93 -2.09
C MET A 90 6.26 -11.34 -1.20
N LYS A 91 6.48 -10.05 -1.29
CA LYS A 91 7.46 -9.34 -0.49
C LYS A 91 7.10 -9.40 1.00
N TYR A 92 5.82 -9.21 1.33
CA TYR A 92 5.33 -9.29 2.69
C TYR A 92 5.59 -10.67 3.31
N ASN A 93 5.43 -11.73 2.51
CA ASN A 93 5.61 -13.12 2.96
C ASN A 93 7.07 -13.60 2.84
N GLY A 94 8.02 -12.69 2.66
CA GLY A 94 9.43 -13.03 2.55
C GLY A 94 9.76 -13.83 1.29
N GLY A 95 9.02 -13.57 0.21
CA GLY A 95 9.23 -14.27 -1.05
C GLY A 95 8.52 -15.60 -1.17
N LYS A 96 7.77 -16.00 -0.14
CA LYS A 96 7.00 -17.25 -0.18
C LYS A 96 5.55 -16.93 -0.50
N ILE A 97 4.99 -17.69 -1.43
CA ILE A 97 3.58 -17.55 -1.80
C ILE A 97 2.82 -18.70 -1.17
N ARG A 98 1.81 -18.35 -0.37
CA ARG A 98 0.92 -19.36 0.20
C ARG A 98 -0.15 -19.72 -0.81
N ASN A 99 -0.52 -21.02 -0.86
CA ASN A 99 -1.54 -21.49 -1.79
C ASN A 99 -2.86 -20.71 -1.64
N GLU A 100 -3.23 -20.36 -0.42
CA GLU A 100 -4.44 -19.60 -0.15
C GLU A 100 -4.43 -18.22 -0.80
N GLU A 101 -3.29 -17.54 -0.76
CA GLU A 101 -3.13 -16.22 -1.35
C GLU A 101 -3.17 -16.29 -2.87
N ILE A 102 -2.57 -17.33 -3.43
CA ILE A 102 -2.62 -17.55 -4.88
C ILE A 102 -4.07 -17.76 -5.32
N ARG A 103 -4.82 -18.57 -4.60
CA ARG A 103 -6.22 -18.78 -4.90
C ARG A 103 -7.03 -17.48 -4.85
N SER A 104 -6.81 -16.69 -3.81
CA SER A 104 -7.52 -15.43 -3.65
C SER A 104 -7.28 -14.46 -4.80
N ILE A 105 -6.11 -14.52 -5.42
CA ILE A 105 -5.74 -13.63 -6.52
C ILE A 105 -6.16 -14.20 -7.87
N LEU A 106 -6.04 -15.51 -8.05
CA LEU A 106 -6.29 -16.17 -9.33
C LEU A 106 -7.74 -16.63 -9.52
N GLU A 107 -8.45 -16.89 -8.45
CA GLU A 107 -9.86 -17.24 -8.54
C GLU A 107 -10.70 -16.00 -8.82
N VAL A 108 -11.43 -16.08 -9.88
CA VAL A 108 -12.30 -14.99 -10.32
C VAL A 108 -13.71 -15.24 -9.83
#